data_ee2d6b15bb8413247210afd626a1d846
#
_entry.id   ee2d6b15bb8413247210afd626a1d846
#
_cell.length_a   1.000
_cell.length_b   1.000
_cell.length_c   1.000
_cell.angle_alpha   90.00
_cell.angle_beta   90.00
_cell.angle_gamma   90.00
#
_symmetry.space_group_name_H-M   'P 1'
#
loop_
_entity.id
_entity.type
_entity.pdbx_description
1 polymer ?
#
loop_
_entity_poly.entity_id
_entity_poly.type
_entity_poly.pdbx_seq_one_letter_code
_entity_poly.pdbx_strand_id
1 'polypeptide(L)'
;MDEKLVSVIIPAYNIEDYIGRCLDSIISQTYKNLEIIVVDDGSRDHTGEILDNYAKKDRRIKVIHKENGGVSSARNKGIEVAEGDYIGFIDGDDLIEPEMYKILVDLLEEENADIAHCGYQMVFPDRVDYYHNTGKKKIQTTEEGLKDLLSGEIIEPGLVNKLYKKELIKNCRLDETVKINEDLLMNYQLFKLSQKSVYYDITPYSYMIRSSSATGANSLITKREDSLRVLNQIKDDCINNNLLPTIYKRYIYLLMAICRDDLKDRLYM
;
A
#
# COMPACT_ATOMS: atom_id res chain seq x y z
N MET A 1 -24.58 -16.37 -3.60
CA MET A 1 -24.03 -15.59 -2.46
C MET A 1 -23.97 -14.15 -2.97
N ASP A 2 -24.32 -13.18 -2.13
CA ASP A 2 -24.23 -11.78 -2.53
C ASP A 2 -22.76 -11.42 -2.76
N GLU A 3 -22.51 -10.63 -3.79
CA GLU A 3 -21.15 -10.19 -4.15
C GLU A 3 -20.58 -9.31 -3.02
N LYS A 4 -19.39 -9.65 -2.52
CA LYS A 4 -18.73 -8.96 -1.39
C LYS A 4 -18.43 -7.51 -1.73
N LEU A 5 -18.65 -6.59 -0.80
CA LEU A 5 -18.31 -5.18 -0.98
C LEU A 5 -16.81 -4.95 -0.75
N VAL A 6 -16.14 -4.27 -1.67
CA VAL A 6 -14.74 -3.85 -1.54
C VAL A 6 -14.69 -2.35 -1.30
N SER A 7 -14.15 -1.92 -0.16
CA SER A 7 -13.81 -0.51 0.07
C SER A 7 -12.39 -0.22 -0.42
N VAL A 8 -12.26 0.69 -1.38
CA VAL A 8 -10.99 1.16 -1.94
C VAL A 8 -10.67 2.50 -1.32
N ILE A 9 -9.60 2.57 -0.52
CA ILE A 9 -9.19 3.77 0.20
C ILE A 9 -8.06 4.47 -0.57
N ILE A 10 -8.27 5.76 -0.87
CA ILE A 10 -7.37 6.56 -1.70
C ILE A 10 -7.02 7.85 -0.94
N PRO A 11 -5.80 7.99 -0.41
CA PRO A 11 -5.32 9.26 0.10
C PRO A 11 -5.00 10.20 -1.07
N ALA A 12 -5.38 11.48 -0.95
CA ALA A 12 -5.11 12.49 -1.95
C ALA A 12 -4.59 13.78 -1.29
N TYR A 13 -3.48 14.34 -1.82
CA TYR A 13 -2.95 15.62 -1.41
C TYR A 13 -2.14 16.27 -2.52
N ASN A 14 -2.64 17.40 -3.08
CA ASN A 14 -2.01 18.15 -4.15
C ASN A 14 -1.57 17.27 -5.34
N ILE A 15 -2.53 16.57 -5.93
CA ILE A 15 -2.33 15.62 -7.04
C ILE A 15 -3.32 15.85 -8.19
N GLU A 16 -3.67 17.13 -8.46
CA GLU A 16 -4.64 17.50 -9.50
C GLU A 16 -4.34 16.91 -10.88
N ASP A 17 -3.05 16.76 -11.23
CA ASP A 17 -2.62 16.19 -12.51
C ASP A 17 -2.80 14.67 -12.63
N TYR A 18 -3.02 13.96 -11.52
CA TYR A 18 -2.97 12.50 -11.46
C TYR A 18 -4.29 11.85 -11.04
N ILE A 19 -4.99 12.44 -10.07
CA ILE A 19 -6.13 11.83 -9.40
C ILE A 19 -7.26 11.43 -10.36
N GLY A 20 -7.48 12.19 -11.42
CA GLY A 20 -8.49 11.86 -12.42
C GLY A 20 -8.23 10.50 -13.08
N ARG A 21 -7.00 10.25 -13.53
CA ARG A 21 -6.62 8.97 -14.16
C ARG A 21 -6.68 7.80 -13.17
N CYS A 22 -6.28 8.04 -11.92
CA CYS A 22 -6.39 7.04 -10.86
C CYS A 22 -7.85 6.62 -10.68
N LEU A 23 -8.77 7.58 -10.50
CA LEU A 23 -10.20 7.30 -10.35
C LEU A 23 -10.79 6.60 -11.57
N ASP A 24 -10.43 7.00 -12.79
CA ASP A 24 -10.88 6.35 -14.03
C ASP A 24 -10.47 4.87 -14.05
N SER A 25 -9.26 4.52 -13.60
CA SER A 25 -8.78 3.14 -13.53
C SER A 25 -9.58 2.30 -12.51
N ILE A 26 -10.03 2.91 -11.41
CA ILE A 26 -10.83 2.25 -10.38
C ILE A 26 -12.30 2.11 -10.82
N ILE A 27 -12.88 3.14 -11.43
CA ILE A 27 -14.25 3.13 -11.95
C ILE A 27 -14.41 2.06 -13.04
N SER A 28 -13.38 1.86 -13.86
CA SER A 28 -13.36 0.89 -14.95
C SER A 28 -13.19 -0.56 -14.52
N GLN A 29 -12.93 -0.84 -13.22
CA GLN A 29 -12.77 -2.21 -12.73
C GLN A 29 -13.93 -3.12 -13.14
N THR A 30 -13.61 -4.36 -13.50
CA THR A 30 -14.62 -5.39 -13.85
C THR A 30 -15.41 -5.83 -12.64
N TYR A 31 -14.82 -5.83 -11.45
CA TYR A 31 -15.51 -5.98 -10.19
C TYR A 31 -16.30 -4.70 -9.87
N LYS A 32 -17.65 -4.78 -9.83
CA LYS A 32 -18.52 -3.60 -9.73
C LYS A 32 -18.95 -3.23 -8.33
N ASN A 33 -18.94 -4.18 -7.39
CA ASN A 33 -19.39 -3.92 -6.02
C ASN A 33 -18.28 -3.23 -5.20
N LEU A 34 -17.99 -1.99 -5.57
CA LEU A 34 -16.97 -1.14 -4.97
C LEU A 34 -17.59 0.02 -4.19
N GLU A 35 -16.99 0.35 -3.06
CA GLU A 35 -17.07 1.62 -2.35
C GLU A 35 -15.72 2.32 -2.51
N ILE A 36 -15.69 3.51 -3.10
CA ILE A 36 -14.45 4.25 -3.41
C ILE A 36 -14.37 5.42 -2.45
N ILE A 37 -13.48 5.33 -1.47
CA ILE A 37 -13.32 6.32 -0.39
C ILE A 37 -12.08 7.14 -0.69
N VAL A 38 -12.26 8.39 -1.12
CA VAL A 38 -11.16 9.31 -1.37
C VAL A 38 -11.06 10.29 -0.21
N VAL A 39 -9.89 10.33 0.42
CA VAL A 39 -9.63 11.24 1.53
C VAL A 39 -8.69 12.34 1.05
N ASP A 40 -9.26 13.52 0.82
CA ASP A 40 -8.51 14.74 0.52
C ASP A 40 -7.92 15.30 1.80
N ASP A 41 -6.61 15.18 1.94
CA ASP A 41 -5.85 15.58 3.12
C ASP A 41 -5.49 17.07 3.10
N GLY A 42 -6.47 17.92 2.78
CA GLY A 42 -6.33 19.37 2.78
C GLY A 42 -5.55 19.92 1.58
N SER A 43 -5.85 19.45 0.37
CA SER A 43 -5.25 19.93 -0.88
C SER A 43 -5.50 21.43 -1.06
N ARG A 44 -4.52 22.10 -1.69
CA ARG A 44 -4.56 23.55 -1.98
C ARG A 44 -4.60 23.85 -3.48
N ASP A 45 -4.47 22.82 -4.30
CA ASP A 45 -4.65 22.83 -5.75
C ASP A 45 -6.10 22.44 -6.10
N HIS A 46 -6.37 22.13 -7.36
CA HIS A 46 -7.72 21.72 -7.81
C HIS A 46 -8.09 20.26 -7.49
N THR A 47 -7.28 19.53 -6.72
CA THR A 47 -7.56 18.12 -6.36
C THR A 47 -8.97 17.97 -5.77
N GLY A 48 -9.33 18.80 -4.76
CA GLY A 48 -10.64 18.74 -4.11
C GLY A 48 -11.82 18.96 -5.08
N GLU A 49 -11.71 19.94 -5.97
CA GLU A 49 -12.75 20.22 -7.00
C GLU A 49 -12.91 19.04 -7.97
N ILE A 50 -11.80 18.40 -8.36
CA ILE A 50 -11.82 17.22 -9.24
C ILE A 50 -12.56 16.09 -8.52
N LEU A 51 -12.25 15.80 -7.27
CA LEU A 51 -12.87 14.76 -6.46
C LEU A 51 -14.38 14.95 -6.35
N ASP A 52 -14.84 16.17 -6.04
CA ASP A 52 -16.26 16.51 -5.95
C ASP A 52 -16.99 16.31 -7.28
N ASN A 53 -16.33 16.60 -8.40
CA ASN A 53 -16.88 16.38 -9.72
C ASN A 53 -17.00 14.90 -10.07
N TYR A 54 -16.07 14.04 -9.61
CA TYR A 54 -16.18 12.59 -9.75
C TYR A 54 -17.28 12.00 -8.88
N ALA A 55 -17.41 12.44 -7.63
CA ALA A 55 -18.48 11.98 -6.73
C ALA A 55 -19.88 12.30 -7.23
N LYS A 56 -20.07 13.43 -7.96
CA LYS A 56 -21.35 13.76 -8.62
C LYS A 56 -21.68 12.81 -9.77
N LYS A 57 -20.68 12.18 -10.41
CA LYS A 57 -20.86 11.33 -11.59
C LYS A 57 -20.99 9.84 -11.23
N ASP A 58 -20.33 9.40 -10.17
CA ASP A 58 -20.35 8.00 -9.72
C ASP A 58 -20.69 7.94 -8.22
N ARG A 59 -21.87 7.39 -7.90
CA ARG A 59 -22.38 7.26 -6.52
C ARG A 59 -21.57 6.34 -5.62
N ARG A 60 -20.65 5.54 -6.18
CA ARG A 60 -19.75 4.69 -5.41
C ARG A 60 -18.63 5.48 -4.75
N ILE A 61 -18.38 6.71 -5.22
CA ILE A 61 -17.32 7.60 -4.73
C ILE A 61 -17.82 8.42 -3.54
N LYS A 62 -17.13 8.26 -2.42
CA LYS A 62 -17.31 9.04 -1.19
C LYS A 62 -16.07 9.90 -0.98
N VAL A 63 -16.21 11.23 -1.00
CA VAL A 63 -15.09 12.16 -0.77
C VAL A 63 -15.15 12.67 0.66
N ILE A 64 -14.00 12.70 1.32
CA ILE A 64 -13.83 13.24 2.67
C ILE A 64 -12.74 14.30 2.61
N HIS A 65 -13.11 15.55 2.84
CA HIS A 65 -12.16 16.64 2.99
C HIS A 65 -11.78 16.80 4.46
N LYS A 66 -10.48 16.89 4.77
CA LYS A 66 -9.97 17.09 6.13
C LYS A 66 -8.77 18.03 6.12
N GLU A 67 -8.43 18.55 7.29
CA GLU A 67 -7.16 19.25 7.46
C GLU A 67 -5.98 18.31 7.26
N ASN A 68 -4.88 18.84 6.69
CA ASN A 68 -3.70 18.04 6.40
C ASN A 68 -3.11 17.40 7.65
N GLY A 69 -3.01 16.07 7.63
CA GLY A 69 -2.43 15.25 8.70
C GLY A 69 -1.42 14.22 8.18
N GLY A 70 -1.23 14.16 6.87
CA GLY A 70 -0.34 13.20 6.20
C GLY A 70 -1.04 11.91 5.77
N VAL A 71 -0.35 11.14 4.94
CA VAL A 71 -0.89 9.94 4.28
C VAL A 71 -1.46 8.91 5.26
N SER A 72 -0.79 8.68 6.39
CA SER A 72 -1.26 7.77 7.44
C SER A 72 -2.60 8.21 8.02
N SER A 73 -2.75 9.52 8.30
CA SER A 73 -3.98 10.12 8.81
C SER A 73 -5.12 10.00 7.79
N ALA A 74 -4.85 10.23 6.51
CA ALA A 74 -5.83 10.06 5.44
C ALA A 74 -6.27 8.60 5.29
N ARG A 75 -5.31 7.64 5.27
CA ARG A 75 -5.63 6.22 5.23
C ARG A 75 -6.41 5.75 6.45
N ASN A 76 -6.04 6.19 7.68
CA ASN A 76 -6.76 5.90 8.92
C ASN A 76 -8.21 6.41 8.87
N LYS A 77 -8.43 7.61 8.31
CA LYS A 77 -9.79 8.14 8.13
C LYS A 77 -10.60 7.31 7.14
N GLY A 78 -9.98 6.84 6.07
CA GLY A 78 -10.61 5.91 5.13
C GLY A 78 -11.02 4.58 5.80
N ILE A 79 -10.12 3.98 6.61
CA ILE A 79 -10.41 2.74 7.37
C ILE A 79 -11.59 2.93 8.32
N GLU A 80 -11.68 4.09 8.99
CA GLU A 80 -12.74 4.40 9.94
C GLU A 80 -14.13 4.33 9.32
N VAL A 81 -14.29 4.79 8.08
CA VAL A 81 -15.58 4.93 7.40
C VAL A 81 -15.88 3.79 6.41
N ALA A 82 -14.93 2.89 6.17
CA ALA A 82 -15.09 1.79 5.23
C ALA A 82 -16.15 0.79 5.69
N GLU A 83 -17.10 0.48 4.80
CA GLU A 83 -18.20 -0.45 5.07
C GLU A 83 -18.00 -1.84 4.45
N GLY A 84 -17.06 -1.96 3.48
CA GLY A 84 -16.81 -3.18 2.71
C GLY A 84 -16.41 -4.39 3.53
N ASP A 85 -16.69 -5.57 3.02
CA ASP A 85 -16.19 -6.86 3.55
C ASP A 85 -14.67 -6.95 3.40
N TYR A 86 -14.14 -6.33 2.35
CA TYR A 86 -12.73 -6.25 2.03
C TYR A 86 -12.26 -4.80 1.92
N ILE A 87 -11.01 -4.56 2.30
CA ILE A 87 -10.37 -3.24 2.26
C ILE A 87 -9.13 -3.31 1.38
N GLY A 88 -9.04 -2.42 0.39
CA GLY A 88 -7.86 -2.19 -0.43
C GLY A 88 -7.40 -0.75 -0.38
N PHE A 89 -6.14 -0.50 -0.74
CA PHE A 89 -5.55 0.84 -0.82
C PHE A 89 -4.98 1.07 -2.21
N ILE A 90 -5.09 2.31 -2.68
CA ILE A 90 -4.45 2.77 -3.91
C ILE A 90 -3.92 4.17 -3.64
N ASP A 91 -2.70 4.45 -4.05
CA ASP A 91 -2.17 5.81 -4.01
C ASP A 91 -2.76 6.63 -5.16
N GLY A 92 -3.19 7.87 -4.86
CA GLY A 92 -4.00 8.67 -5.78
C GLY A 92 -3.31 9.14 -7.06
N ASP A 93 -2.04 8.78 -7.22
CA ASP A 93 -1.21 9.04 -8.42
C ASP A 93 -0.89 7.79 -9.23
N ASP A 94 -1.32 6.61 -8.75
CA ASP A 94 -1.09 5.31 -9.38
C ASP A 94 -2.29 4.83 -10.22
N LEU A 95 -2.10 3.74 -10.96
CA LEU A 95 -3.12 3.14 -11.82
C LEU A 95 -3.24 1.64 -11.53
N ILE A 96 -4.43 1.10 -11.83
CA ILE A 96 -4.67 -0.35 -11.73
C ILE A 96 -5.30 -0.90 -13.01
N GLU A 97 -4.93 -2.13 -13.37
CA GLU A 97 -5.53 -2.85 -14.48
C GLU A 97 -6.99 -3.27 -14.18
N PRO A 98 -7.88 -3.34 -15.19
CA PRO A 98 -9.31 -3.54 -14.97
C PRO A 98 -9.70 -4.79 -14.18
N GLU A 99 -8.90 -5.83 -14.19
CA GLU A 99 -9.19 -7.12 -13.55
C GLU A 99 -8.65 -7.23 -12.11
N MET A 100 -7.91 -6.23 -11.60
CA MET A 100 -7.16 -6.37 -10.34
C MET A 100 -8.05 -6.78 -9.17
N TYR A 101 -9.13 -6.05 -8.89
CA TYR A 101 -10.00 -6.37 -7.76
C TYR A 101 -10.78 -7.67 -7.96
N LYS A 102 -11.18 -7.98 -9.20
CA LYS A 102 -11.82 -9.28 -9.49
C LYS A 102 -10.90 -10.43 -9.13
N ILE A 103 -9.64 -10.37 -9.55
CA ILE A 103 -8.62 -11.39 -9.26
C ILE A 103 -8.39 -11.50 -7.75
N LEU A 104 -8.20 -10.37 -7.05
CA LEU A 104 -7.92 -10.40 -5.61
C LEU A 104 -9.10 -10.93 -4.79
N VAL A 105 -10.34 -10.59 -5.16
CA VAL A 105 -11.55 -11.14 -4.52
C VAL A 105 -11.66 -12.64 -4.77
N ASP A 106 -11.49 -13.08 -6.01
CA ASP A 106 -11.52 -14.52 -6.35
C ASP A 106 -10.50 -15.31 -5.52
N LEU A 107 -9.27 -14.80 -5.38
CA LEU A 107 -8.23 -15.43 -4.57
C LEU A 107 -8.62 -15.52 -3.08
N LEU A 108 -9.23 -14.48 -2.50
CA LEU A 108 -9.70 -14.50 -1.11
C LEU A 108 -10.78 -15.56 -0.90
N GLU A 109 -11.75 -15.62 -1.82
CA GLU A 109 -12.88 -16.54 -1.74
C GLU A 109 -12.46 -17.99 -2.02
N GLU A 110 -11.72 -18.25 -3.12
CA GLU A 110 -11.28 -19.58 -3.51
C GLU A 110 -10.39 -20.24 -2.44
N GLU A 111 -9.45 -19.47 -1.89
CA GLU A 111 -8.49 -19.98 -0.92
C GLU A 111 -8.96 -19.83 0.53
N ASN A 112 -10.10 -19.18 0.77
CA ASN A 112 -10.54 -18.74 2.10
C ASN A 112 -9.37 -18.06 2.84
N ALA A 113 -8.69 -17.14 2.16
CA ALA A 113 -7.56 -16.42 2.69
C ALA A 113 -8.00 -15.12 3.39
N ASP A 114 -7.14 -14.58 4.25
CA ASP A 114 -7.39 -13.34 4.98
C ASP A 114 -6.79 -12.13 4.25
N ILE A 115 -5.74 -12.38 3.46
CA ILE A 115 -5.03 -11.40 2.63
C ILE A 115 -4.81 -12.00 1.25
N ALA A 116 -5.21 -11.28 0.19
CA ALA A 116 -4.78 -11.55 -1.18
C ALA A 116 -3.88 -10.43 -1.67
N HIS A 117 -2.81 -10.76 -2.37
CA HIS A 117 -1.89 -9.77 -2.90
C HIS A 117 -1.26 -10.20 -4.22
N CYS A 118 -0.85 -9.21 -5.01
CA CYS A 118 -0.23 -9.40 -6.31
C CYS A 118 1.07 -8.62 -6.43
N GLY A 119 1.78 -8.81 -7.53
CA GLY A 119 2.93 -8.00 -7.90
C GLY A 119 2.52 -6.61 -8.41
N TYR A 120 3.49 -5.84 -8.84
CA TYR A 120 3.32 -4.51 -9.41
C TYR A 120 4.34 -4.27 -10.52
N GLN A 121 4.10 -3.23 -11.31
CA GLN A 121 5.04 -2.70 -12.29
C GLN A 121 5.38 -1.25 -11.97
N MET A 122 6.61 -0.85 -12.24
CA MET A 122 7.04 0.54 -12.16
C MET A 122 7.00 1.15 -13.55
N VAL A 123 6.21 2.21 -13.69
CA VAL A 123 6.02 2.92 -14.97
C VAL A 123 6.84 4.20 -14.96
N PHE A 124 7.90 4.21 -15.73
CA PHE A 124 8.74 5.38 -16.00
C PHE A 124 8.27 6.08 -17.28
N PRO A 125 8.69 7.31 -17.55
CA PRO A 125 8.37 8.00 -18.81
C PRO A 125 8.84 7.28 -20.07
N ASP A 126 9.90 6.47 -19.98
CA ASP A 126 10.60 5.82 -21.08
C ASP A 126 10.58 4.30 -21.06
N ARG A 127 10.13 3.66 -19.95
CA ARG A 127 10.09 2.21 -19.81
C ARG A 127 9.13 1.75 -18.74
N VAL A 128 8.84 0.44 -18.75
CA VAL A 128 8.11 -0.24 -17.68
C VAL A 128 8.99 -1.35 -17.13
N ASP A 129 9.20 -1.36 -15.81
CA ASP A 129 9.93 -2.40 -15.10
C ASP A 129 8.94 -3.25 -14.30
N TYR A 130 8.92 -4.56 -14.55
CA TYR A 130 8.04 -5.51 -13.86
C TYR A 130 8.72 -6.06 -12.61
N TYR A 131 8.01 -6.04 -11.49
CA TYR A 131 8.47 -6.69 -10.27
C TYR A 131 7.93 -8.13 -10.25
N HIS A 132 8.70 -9.04 -10.79
CA HIS A 132 8.35 -10.43 -11.14
C HIS A 132 7.38 -10.52 -12.33
N ASN A 133 6.28 -11.26 -12.24
CA ASN A 133 5.26 -11.52 -13.25
C ASN A 133 5.38 -12.93 -13.89
N THR A 134 5.50 -13.95 -13.03
CA THR A 134 5.63 -15.34 -13.49
C THR A 134 4.31 -16.08 -13.66
N GLY A 135 3.20 -15.49 -13.20
CA GLY A 135 1.87 -16.10 -13.19
C GLY A 135 1.72 -17.25 -12.19
N LYS A 136 2.61 -17.35 -11.18
CA LYS A 136 2.54 -18.41 -10.15
C LYS A 136 1.72 -17.94 -8.96
N LYS A 137 0.91 -18.86 -8.42
CA LYS A 137 0.23 -18.65 -7.13
C LYS A 137 1.05 -19.27 -6.00
N LYS A 138 1.05 -18.59 -4.82
CA LYS A 138 1.66 -19.09 -3.59
C LYS A 138 0.69 -18.86 -2.44
N ILE A 139 0.23 -19.95 -1.83
CA ILE A 139 -0.52 -19.89 -0.57
C ILE A 139 0.51 -19.84 0.56
N GLN A 140 0.28 -19.00 1.55
CA GLN A 140 1.23 -18.71 2.62
C GLN A 140 0.54 -18.86 3.97
N THR A 141 1.17 -19.56 4.88
CA THR A 141 0.86 -19.52 6.31
C THR A 141 1.27 -18.16 6.89
N THR A 142 0.88 -17.86 8.12
CA THR A 142 1.31 -16.65 8.85
C THR A 142 2.83 -16.47 8.80
N GLU A 143 3.60 -17.54 9.10
CA GLU A 143 5.07 -17.49 9.14
C GLU A 143 5.68 -17.24 7.75
N GLU A 144 5.17 -17.92 6.72
CA GLU A 144 5.65 -17.75 5.34
C GLU A 144 5.32 -16.35 4.82
N GLY A 145 4.11 -15.84 5.08
CA GLY A 145 3.70 -14.49 4.71
C GLY A 145 4.57 -13.42 5.38
N LEU A 146 4.83 -13.54 6.69
CA LEU A 146 5.73 -12.65 7.42
C LEU A 146 7.17 -12.71 6.90
N LYS A 147 7.67 -13.91 6.60
CA LYS A 147 9.01 -14.09 6.04
C LYS A 147 9.16 -13.42 4.68
N ASP A 148 8.18 -13.63 3.79
CA ASP A 148 8.19 -13.05 2.46
C ASP A 148 8.05 -11.51 2.52
N LEU A 149 7.17 -10.98 3.39
CA LEU A 149 7.03 -9.55 3.64
C LEU A 149 8.33 -8.92 4.16
N LEU A 150 8.93 -9.55 5.17
CA LEU A 150 10.15 -9.03 5.79
C LEU A 150 11.38 -9.21 4.90
N SER A 151 11.42 -10.18 4.00
CA SER A 151 12.49 -10.30 3.00
C SER A 151 12.46 -9.17 1.99
N GLY A 152 11.28 -8.71 1.61
CA GLY A 152 11.07 -7.75 0.54
C GLY A 152 11.45 -8.29 -0.85
N GLU A 153 11.54 -9.61 -0.99
CA GLU A 153 11.92 -10.26 -2.25
C GLU A 153 10.70 -10.58 -3.13
N ILE A 154 9.57 -10.87 -2.50
CA ILE A 154 8.32 -11.27 -3.18
C ILE A 154 7.20 -10.29 -2.91
N ILE A 155 7.06 -9.85 -1.65
CA ILE A 155 5.97 -8.97 -1.22
C ILE A 155 6.45 -7.53 -1.15
N GLU A 156 5.76 -6.65 -1.87
CA GLU A 156 5.89 -5.21 -1.68
C GLU A 156 5.46 -4.84 -0.26
N PRO A 157 6.29 -4.11 0.52
CA PRO A 157 5.95 -3.72 1.89
C PRO A 157 4.74 -2.78 1.99
N GLY A 158 4.42 -2.05 0.92
CA GLY A 158 3.33 -1.09 0.86
C GLY A 158 1.94 -1.73 1.02
N LEU A 159 0.94 -0.92 1.36
CA LEU A 159 -0.46 -1.36 1.51
C LEU A 159 -1.17 -1.57 0.17
N VAL A 160 -0.68 -0.94 -0.88
CA VAL A 160 -1.21 -1.05 -2.25
C VAL A 160 -1.07 -2.48 -2.79
N ASN A 161 -1.70 -2.81 -3.91
CA ASN A 161 -1.69 -4.14 -4.55
C ASN A 161 -2.16 -5.31 -3.65
N LYS A 162 -2.90 -5.01 -2.59
CA LYS A 162 -3.42 -5.99 -1.61
C LYS A 162 -4.88 -5.77 -1.32
N LEU A 163 -5.55 -6.84 -0.91
CA LEU A 163 -6.90 -6.83 -0.41
C LEU A 163 -6.95 -7.59 0.91
N TYR A 164 -7.53 -6.97 1.92
CA TYR A 164 -7.58 -7.48 3.29
C TYR A 164 -9.02 -7.73 3.72
N LYS A 165 -9.28 -8.82 4.45
CA LYS A 165 -10.56 -8.96 5.16
C LYS A 165 -10.73 -7.81 6.15
N LYS A 166 -11.93 -7.23 6.24
CA LYS A 166 -12.25 -6.12 7.15
C LYS A 166 -11.92 -6.46 8.61
N GLU A 167 -12.15 -7.69 9.02
CA GLU A 167 -11.92 -8.14 10.39
C GLU A 167 -10.46 -8.02 10.82
N LEU A 168 -9.51 -8.16 9.89
CA LEU A 168 -8.10 -7.95 10.18
C LEU A 168 -7.77 -6.48 10.44
N ILE A 169 -8.30 -5.61 9.59
CA ILE A 169 -7.84 -4.21 9.51
C ILE A 169 -8.64 -3.25 10.39
N LYS A 170 -9.88 -3.61 10.78
CA LYS A 170 -10.78 -2.71 11.52
C LYS A 170 -10.18 -2.14 12.82
N ASN A 171 -9.31 -2.91 13.48
CA ASN A 171 -8.65 -2.51 14.73
C ASN A 171 -7.18 -2.09 14.53
N CYS A 172 -6.67 -2.12 13.31
CA CYS A 172 -5.33 -1.67 12.98
C CYS A 172 -5.34 -0.22 12.49
N ARG A 173 -4.32 0.53 12.85
CA ARG A 173 -4.13 1.91 12.38
C ARG A 173 -2.65 2.12 12.04
N LEU A 174 -2.42 2.93 11.02
CA LEU A 174 -1.08 3.43 10.72
C LEU A 174 -0.63 4.36 11.84
N ASP A 175 0.64 4.27 12.22
CA ASP A 175 1.27 5.21 13.17
C ASP A 175 1.54 6.54 12.45
N GLU A 176 0.73 7.57 12.77
CA GLU A 176 0.82 8.89 12.15
C GLU A 176 2.12 9.64 12.48
N THR A 177 2.88 9.16 13.46
CA THR A 177 4.18 9.72 13.84
C THR A 177 5.35 9.16 13.02
N VAL A 178 5.13 8.06 12.29
CA VAL A 178 6.09 7.44 11.36
C VAL A 178 5.81 7.96 9.96
N LYS A 179 6.84 8.47 9.28
CA LYS A 179 6.71 9.04 7.93
C LYS A 179 7.24 8.12 6.82
N ILE A 180 8.02 7.12 7.18
CA ILE A 180 8.62 6.14 6.26
C ILE A 180 8.51 4.75 6.86
N ASN A 181 8.06 3.78 6.06
CA ASN A 181 7.79 2.39 6.46
C ASN A 181 6.63 2.22 7.47
N GLU A 182 5.73 3.20 7.57
CA GLU A 182 4.47 3.09 8.31
C GLU A 182 3.59 1.95 7.75
N ASP A 183 3.65 1.77 6.45
CA ASP A 183 2.97 0.72 5.68
C ASP A 183 3.57 -0.67 5.95
N LEU A 184 4.89 -0.79 5.99
CA LEU A 184 5.56 -2.04 6.40
C LEU A 184 5.16 -2.44 7.82
N LEU A 185 5.12 -1.49 8.76
CA LEU A 185 4.73 -1.76 10.14
C LEU A 185 3.28 -2.26 10.21
N MET A 186 2.37 -1.60 9.50
CA MET A 186 0.97 -2.01 9.44
C MET A 186 0.82 -3.39 8.76
N ASN A 187 1.49 -3.62 7.64
CA ASN A 187 1.47 -4.93 6.98
C ASN A 187 2.02 -6.04 7.87
N TYR A 188 3.10 -5.78 8.62
CA TYR A 188 3.61 -6.74 9.60
C TYR A 188 2.52 -7.15 10.60
N GLN A 189 1.77 -6.19 11.15
CA GLN A 189 0.68 -6.45 12.08
C GLN A 189 -0.45 -7.26 11.42
N LEU A 190 -0.84 -6.89 10.20
CA LEU A 190 -1.91 -7.57 9.45
C LEU A 190 -1.51 -9.02 9.09
N PHE A 191 -0.30 -9.25 8.59
CA PHE A 191 0.20 -10.59 8.30
C PHE A 191 0.35 -11.44 9.56
N LYS A 192 0.74 -10.84 10.70
CA LYS A 192 0.80 -11.52 12.01
C LYS A 192 -0.57 -11.98 12.50
N LEU A 193 -1.63 -11.22 12.22
CA LEU A 193 -3.00 -11.54 12.58
C LEU A 193 -3.66 -12.52 11.58
N SER A 194 -3.18 -12.60 10.35
CA SER A 194 -3.73 -13.46 9.32
C SER A 194 -3.36 -14.93 9.57
N GLN A 195 -4.28 -15.84 9.26
CA GLN A 195 -4.01 -17.28 9.28
C GLN A 195 -3.49 -17.76 7.92
N LYS A 196 -3.95 -17.12 6.84
CA LYS A 196 -3.60 -17.46 5.47
C LYS A 196 -3.53 -16.22 4.59
N SER A 197 -2.48 -16.10 3.81
CA SER A 197 -2.40 -15.17 2.70
C SER A 197 -2.18 -15.89 1.39
N VAL A 198 -2.53 -15.25 0.28
CA VAL A 198 -2.34 -15.77 -1.07
C VAL A 198 -1.69 -14.71 -1.95
N TYR A 199 -0.57 -15.07 -2.55
CA TYR A 199 0.15 -14.25 -3.52
C TYR A 199 -0.09 -14.79 -4.93
N TYR A 200 -0.42 -13.90 -5.85
CA TYR A 200 -0.45 -14.20 -7.28
C TYR A 200 0.53 -13.30 -8.01
N ASP A 201 1.54 -13.90 -8.60
CA ASP A 201 2.65 -13.22 -9.26
C ASP A 201 2.28 -12.71 -10.65
N ILE A 202 1.42 -11.69 -10.66
CA ILE A 202 1.01 -10.85 -11.79
C ILE A 202 1.18 -9.39 -11.40
N THR A 203 1.17 -8.47 -12.35
CA THR A 203 1.47 -7.05 -12.11
C THR A 203 0.34 -6.10 -12.51
N PRO A 204 -0.88 -6.24 -11.95
CA PRO A 204 -2.01 -5.39 -12.30
C PRO A 204 -1.99 -4.01 -11.63
N TYR A 205 -1.02 -3.73 -10.76
CA TYR A 205 -0.80 -2.44 -10.13
C TYR A 205 0.35 -1.70 -10.82
N SER A 206 0.12 -0.47 -11.25
CA SER A 206 1.09 0.40 -11.93
C SER A 206 1.55 1.53 -11.00
N TYR A 207 2.73 1.40 -10.43
CA TYR A 207 3.38 2.43 -9.65
C TYR A 207 4.00 3.48 -10.58
N MET A 208 3.46 4.70 -10.56
CA MET A 208 3.85 5.77 -11.48
C MET A 208 5.04 6.55 -10.94
N ILE A 209 6.22 6.40 -11.57
CA ILE A 209 7.45 7.09 -11.14
C ILE A 209 7.42 8.56 -11.59
N ARG A 210 7.50 9.47 -10.63
CA ARG A 210 7.50 10.92 -10.81
C ARG A 210 8.73 11.56 -10.21
N SER A 211 9.17 12.66 -10.79
CA SER A 211 10.27 13.49 -10.25
C SER A 211 9.89 14.20 -8.92
N SER A 212 8.56 14.36 -8.65
CA SER A 212 8.01 15.08 -7.50
C SER A 212 7.36 14.15 -6.45
N SER A 213 7.77 12.87 -6.37
CA SER A 213 7.16 11.91 -5.43
C SER A 213 7.39 12.33 -3.97
N ALA A 214 6.39 12.12 -3.11
CA ALA A 214 6.46 12.41 -1.67
C ALA A 214 7.61 11.66 -0.97
N THR A 215 7.96 10.47 -1.47
CA THR A 215 9.12 9.69 -0.99
C THR A 215 10.43 10.43 -1.22
N GLY A 216 10.52 11.31 -2.23
CA GLY A 216 11.69 12.17 -2.49
C GLY A 216 11.81 13.35 -1.52
N ALA A 217 10.70 13.82 -0.93
CA ALA A 217 10.65 15.05 -0.14
C ALA A 217 11.17 14.91 1.30
N ASN A 218 11.18 13.70 1.87
CA ASN A 218 11.66 13.49 3.24
C ASN A 218 13.19 13.54 3.30
N SER A 219 13.73 14.13 4.36
CA SER A 219 15.18 14.16 4.58
C SER A 219 15.73 12.74 4.72
N LEU A 220 16.99 12.53 4.32
CA LEU A 220 17.67 11.25 4.52
C LEU A 220 17.71 10.83 6.00
N ILE A 221 17.83 11.81 6.92
CA ILE A 221 17.85 11.58 8.36
C ILE A 221 16.51 10.98 8.80
N THR A 222 15.38 11.63 8.47
CA THR A 222 14.04 11.13 8.80
C THR A 222 13.80 9.72 8.25
N LYS A 223 14.22 9.46 7.00
CA LYS A 223 14.10 8.12 6.41
C LYS A 223 14.86 7.05 7.19
N ARG A 224 16.05 7.37 7.68
CA ARG A 224 16.89 6.47 8.46
C ARG A 224 16.32 6.20 9.84
N GLU A 225 15.91 7.26 10.54
CA GLU A 225 15.35 7.18 11.90
C GLU A 225 14.05 6.38 11.92
N ASP A 226 13.12 6.69 11.04
CA ASP A 226 11.85 5.97 10.94
C ASP A 226 12.04 4.50 10.56
N SER A 227 12.91 4.22 9.58
CA SER A 227 13.22 2.85 9.17
C SER A 227 13.83 2.02 10.31
N LEU A 228 14.75 2.60 11.10
CA LEU A 228 15.32 1.94 12.29
C LEU A 228 14.25 1.74 13.36
N ARG A 229 13.42 2.75 13.62
CA ARG A 229 12.32 2.69 14.59
C ARG A 229 11.36 1.54 14.24
N VAL A 230 10.91 1.47 13.01
CA VAL A 230 9.98 0.42 12.54
C VAL A 230 10.62 -0.97 12.65
N LEU A 231 11.87 -1.14 12.20
CA LEU A 231 12.57 -2.42 12.31
C LEU A 231 12.77 -2.84 13.77
N ASN A 232 13.07 -1.89 14.69
CA ASN A 232 13.16 -2.18 16.11
C ASN A 232 11.82 -2.64 16.68
N GLN A 233 10.72 -1.95 16.37
CA GLN A 233 9.38 -2.36 16.80
C GLN A 233 9.03 -3.78 16.32
N ILE A 234 9.29 -4.07 15.04
CA ILE A 234 9.04 -5.40 14.45
C ILE A 234 9.91 -6.46 15.16
N LYS A 235 11.20 -6.18 15.39
CA LYS A 235 12.12 -7.10 16.07
C LYS A 235 11.68 -7.39 17.51
N ASP A 236 11.29 -6.36 18.26
CA ASP A 236 10.90 -6.48 19.66
C ASP A 236 9.54 -7.19 19.82
N ASP A 237 8.65 -7.05 18.85
CA ASP A 237 7.36 -7.76 18.77
C ASP A 237 7.48 -9.18 18.16
N CYS A 238 8.61 -9.50 17.51
CA CYS A 238 8.82 -10.77 16.84
C CYS A 238 9.08 -11.89 17.86
N ILE A 239 8.01 -12.60 18.25
CA ILE A 239 8.09 -13.72 19.20
C ILE A 239 8.73 -14.96 18.57
N ASN A 240 8.65 -15.08 17.23
CA ASN A 240 9.20 -16.23 16.51
C ASN A 240 10.65 -15.97 16.08
N ASN A 241 11.59 -16.62 16.75
CA ASN A 241 13.01 -16.51 16.46
C ASN A 241 13.39 -16.90 15.02
N ASN A 242 12.55 -17.65 14.30
CA ASN A 242 12.78 -18.01 12.90
C ASN A 242 12.76 -16.81 11.94
N LEU A 243 12.13 -15.70 12.32
CA LEU A 243 12.08 -14.47 11.52
C LEU A 243 13.28 -13.54 11.77
N LEU A 244 14.00 -13.69 12.87
CA LEU A 244 15.12 -12.84 13.23
C LEU A 244 16.20 -12.74 12.14
N PRO A 245 16.62 -13.84 11.47
CA PRO A 245 17.60 -13.73 10.39
C PRO A 245 17.14 -12.83 9.24
N THR A 246 15.86 -12.87 8.90
CA THR A 246 15.27 -12.03 7.84
C THR A 246 15.24 -10.56 8.26
N ILE A 247 14.88 -10.28 9.51
CA ILE A 247 14.90 -8.93 10.08
C ILE A 247 16.34 -8.38 10.10
N TYR A 248 17.32 -9.15 10.54
CA TYR A 248 18.73 -8.73 10.55
C TYR A 248 19.25 -8.48 9.12
N LYS A 249 18.82 -9.25 8.13
CA LYS A 249 19.15 -8.98 6.71
C LYS A 249 18.66 -7.59 6.30
N ARG A 250 17.43 -7.19 6.69
CA ARG A 250 16.94 -5.82 6.45
C ARG A 250 17.75 -4.74 7.14
N TYR A 251 18.17 -4.97 8.40
CA TYR A 251 19.07 -4.05 9.08
C TYR A 251 20.39 -3.87 8.33
N ILE A 252 20.98 -4.97 7.85
CA ILE A 252 22.23 -4.90 7.08
C ILE A 252 22.04 -4.07 5.82
N TYR A 253 20.96 -4.29 5.06
CA TYR A 253 20.68 -3.50 3.86
C TYR A 253 20.47 -2.02 4.19
N LEU A 254 19.76 -1.70 5.26
CA LEU A 254 19.56 -0.32 5.70
C LEU A 254 20.89 0.34 6.07
N LEU A 255 21.74 -0.35 6.87
CA LEU A 255 23.06 0.15 7.25
C LEU A 255 23.96 0.34 6.04
N MET A 256 23.97 -0.58 5.08
CA MET A 256 24.72 -0.44 3.84
C MET A 256 24.24 0.77 3.02
N ALA A 257 22.93 1.02 2.96
CA ALA A 257 22.36 2.19 2.29
C ALA A 257 22.82 3.48 2.97
N ILE A 258 22.77 3.52 4.32
CA ILE A 258 23.26 4.66 5.12
C ILE A 258 24.74 4.94 4.83
N CYS A 259 25.59 3.92 4.90
CA CYS A 259 27.02 4.08 4.64
C CYS A 259 27.32 4.56 3.20
N ARG A 260 26.56 4.07 2.21
CA ARG A 260 26.70 4.47 0.81
C ARG A 260 26.34 5.95 0.60
N ASP A 261 25.26 6.41 1.24
CA ASP A 261 24.81 7.79 1.12
C ASP A 261 25.78 8.75 1.82
N ASP A 262 26.29 8.40 3.01
CA ASP A 262 27.31 9.18 3.73
C ASP A 262 28.63 9.29 2.94
N LEU A 263 29.01 8.23 2.20
CA LEU A 263 30.17 8.27 1.33
C LEU A 263 29.98 9.21 0.13
N LYS A 264 28.76 9.23 -0.46
CA LYS A 264 28.45 10.17 -1.55
C LYS A 264 28.53 11.61 -1.06
N ASP A 265 27.92 11.93 0.09
CA ASP A 265 27.95 13.29 0.64
C ASP A 265 29.37 13.77 0.93
N ARG A 266 30.29 12.89 1.34
CA ARG A 266 31.72 13.22 1.57
C ARG A 266 32.55 13.39 0.28
N LEU A 267 32.09 12.81 -0.84
CA LEU A 267 32.82 12.95 -2.13
C LEU A 267 32.41 14.19 -2.89
N TYR A 268 31.34 14.85 -2.52
CA TYR A 268 30.83 16.07 -3.16
C TYR A 268 31.04 17.34 -2.29
N MET A 269 31.66 17.23 -1.11
CA MET A 269 32.19 18.36 -0.31
C MET A 269 33.69 18.57 -0.59
#